data_8fb7f202c34f1bec588f28a6698287e0
#
_entry.id   8fb7f202c34f1bec588f28a6698287e0
#
_cell.length_a   1.000
_cell.length_b   1.000
_cell.length_c   1.000
_cell.angle_alpha   90.00
_cell.angle_beta   90.00
_cell.angle_gamma   90.00
#
_symmetry.space_group_name_H-M   'P 1'
#
loop_
_entity.id
_entity.type
_entity.pdbx_description
1 polymer ?
#
loop_
_entity_poly.entity_id
_entity_poly.type
_entity_poly.pdbx_seq_one_letter_code
_entity_poly.pdbx_strand_id
1 'polypeptide(L)'
;MSGRAESGQQTPVVAIVVYDGVALFELAAANDVFGTDITTAAGRQLYQVQICGPAPSIMTEARFRMEVPHGLDALDRADTIVVLPTLFPEQVPPEVLDALRQARSRGQRLMSLCTGAAVLAAAGLLDGHTATTHWSECADLARRYPRVTVDPGVLYVDEGDLLTSAGSAASLDLCLHVLQRDYGTEVATRVARDLVIPLHRPGGQAQYIETPVPVPDAGGDLFADTISWLQANLDQEVTVAELAARAAMSPRTFARRFPASTGTTPLTFILRERVRLAQRLLETTDLPIDAIAGKTGFGTADNLRKHFGRTLHTTPQAYRRTFRVPATSATPATA
;
A
#
# COMPACT_ATOMS: atom_id res chain seq x y z
N MET A 1 -2.52 -15.19 -24.60
CA MET A 1 -1.65 -15.54 -25.72
C MET A 1 -0.27 -15.84 -25.16
N SER A 2 0.18 -17.00 -25.46
CA SER A 2 1.50 -17.61 -25.35
C SER A 2 2.30 -17.36 -24.08
N GLY A 3 2.22 -18.35 -23.18
CA GLY A 3 3.10 -18.51 -22.03
C GLY A 3 4.56 -18.68 -22.50
N ARG A 4 5.47 -17.95 -21.87
CA ARG A 4 6.89 -18.25 -21.89
C ARG A 4 7.13 -19.56 -21.10
N ALA A 5 6.97 -20.66 -21.74
CA ALA A 5 7.39 -21.95 -21.20
C ALA A 5 7.61 -22.91 -22.33
N GLU A 6 8.90 -22.96 -22.83
CA GLU A 6 9.52 -24.20 -23.26
C GLU A 6 11.00 -23.99 -23.55
N SER A 7 11.81 -24.93 -23.01
CA SER A 7 13.18 -25.30 -23.37
C SER A 7 14.31 -24.27 -23.23
N GLY A 8 15.15 -24.46 -22.23
CA GLY A 8 16.51 -23.87 -22.17
C GLY A 8 16.61 -22.49 -21.50
N GLN A 9 15.53 -21.96 -20.94
CA GLN A 9 15.52 -20.65 -20.30
C GLN A 9 16.12 -20.74 -18.89
N GLN A 10 17.15 -19.93 -18.61
CA GLN A 10 17.70 -19.76 -17.26
C GLN A 10 16.57 -19.38 -16.30
N THR A 11 16.61 -19.92 -15.07
CA THR A 11 15.68 -19.54 -14.00
C THR A 11 15.85 -18.04 -13.73
N PRO A 12 14.78 -17.23 -13.81
CA PRO A 12 14.87 -15.78 -13.56
C PRO A 12 15.41 -15.47 -12.18
N VAL A 13 16.25 -14.44 -12.10
CA VAL A 13 16.89 -13.99 -10.85
C VAL A 13 16.10 -12.86 -10.22
N VAL A 14 15.74 -13.03 -8.94
CA VAL A 14 15.18 -11.96 -8.09
C VAL A 14 16.25 -11.53 -7.09
N ALA A 15 16.77 -10.32 -7.24
CA ALA A 15 17.70 -9.74 -6.28
C ALA A 15 16.95 -8.92 -5.24
N ILE A 16 17.12 -9.24 -3.96
CA ILE A 16 16.53 -8.49 -2.83
C ILE A 16 17.64 -7.64 -2.22
N VAL A 17 17.48 -6.32 -2.34
CA VAL A 17 18.49 -5.36 -1.86
C VAL A 17 18.27 -5.06 -0.38
N VAL A 18 19.31 -5.29 0.42
CA VAL A 18 19.30 -5.04 1.86
C VAL A 18 20.41 -4.07 2.25
N TYR A 19 20.15 -3.27 3.28
CA TYR A 19 21.06 -2.29 3.87
C TYR A 19 20.68 -2.06 5.34
N ASP A 20 21.48 -1.32 6.09
CA ASP A 20 21.23 -1.09 7.52
C ASP A 20 19.83 -0.56 7.79
N GLY A 21 19.21 -1.09 8.82
CA GLY A 21 17.84 -0.78 9.22
C GLY A 21 16.75 -1.48 8.39
N VAL A 22 17.12 -2.46 7.54
CA VAL A 22 16.16 -3.19 6.70
C VAL A 22 15.04 -3.81 7.53
N ALA A 23 13.80 -3.68 7.04
CA ALA A 23 12.63 -4.28 7.67
C ALA A 23 12.55 -5.78 7.34
N LEU A 24 12.35 -6.57 8.40
CA LEU A 24 12.37 -8.04 8.29
C LEU A 24 11.10 -8.60 7.68
N PHE A 25 9.96 -7.97 7.92
CA PHE A 25 8.68 -8.45 7.39
C PHE A 25 8.69 -8.44 5.86
N GLU A 26 9.11 -7.35 5.25
CA GLU A 26 9.16 -7.20 3.79
C GLU A 26 10.24 -8.10 3.17
N LEU A 27 11.36 -8.31 3.88
CA LEU A 27 12.37 -9.28 3.47
C LEU A 27 11.80 -10.70 3.44
N ALA A 28 11.12 -11.11 4.51
CA ALA A 28 10.48 -12.42 4.60
C ALA A 28 9.38 -12.58 3.53
N ALA A 29 8.52 -11.56 3.36
CA ALA A 29 7.45 -11.59 2.37
C ALA A 29 7.97 -11.78 0.93
N ALA A 30 9.02 -11.07 0.54
CA ALA A 30 9.63 -11.23 -0.77
C ALA A 30 10.32 -12.60 -0.91
N ASN A 31 11.06 -13.00 0.13
CA ASN A 31 11.74 -14.29 0.12
C ASN A 31 10.77 -15.46 0.04
N ASP A 32 9.67 -15.43 0.81
CA ASP A 32 8.69 -16.53 0.84
C ASP A 32 7.90 -16.65 -0.46
N VAL A 33 7.60 -15.54 -1.14
CA VAL A 33 6.91 -15.61 -2.44
C VAL A 33 7.85 -16.05 -3.56
N PHE A 34 9.10 -15.58 -3.59
CA PHE A 34 10.02 -15.82 -4.72
C PHE A 34 11.02 -16.94 -4.47
N GLY A 35 11.35 -17.26 -3.23
CA GLY A 35 12.57 -18.00 -2.92
C GLY A 35 12.45 -19.31 -2.15
N THR A 36 11.28 -19.70 -1.67
CA THR A 36 11.16 -20.91 -0.84
C THR A 36 10.66 -22.15 -1.62
N ASP A 37 10.63 -23.29 -0.93
CA ASP A 37 10.12 -24.58 -1.43
C ASP A 37 8.66 -24.53 -1.92
N ILE A 38 7.92 -23.45 -1.62
CA ILE A 38 6.59 -23.20 -2.16
C ILE A 38 6.60 -23.22 -3.69
N THR A 39 7.67 -22.71 -4.29
CA THR A 39 7.87 -22.74 -5.74
C THR A 39 8.08 -24.15 -6.27
N THR A 40 8.59 -25.07 -5.46
CA THR A 40 8.75 -26.48 -5.84
C THR A 40 7.42 -27.23 -5.92
N ALA A 41 6.33 -26.71 -5.36
CA ALA A 41 4.99 -27.27 -5.56
C ALA A 41 4.57 -27.30 -7.05
N ALA A 42 5.22 -26.47 -7.90
CA ALA A 42 5.08 -26.54 -9.35
C ALA A 42 6.05 -27.57 -10.01
N GLY A 43 6.81 -28.32 -9.22
CA GLY A 43 7.79 -29.29 -9.70
C GLY A 43 9.10 -28.70 -10.24
N ARG A 44 9.30 -27.38 -10.11
CA ARG A 44 10.52 -26.67 -10.51
C ARG A 44 10.72 -25.41 -9.69
N GLN A 45 11.95 -24.94 -9.56
CA GLN A 45 12.28 -23.64 -9.02
C GLN A 45 11.83 -22.54 -10.00
N LEU A 46 11.00 -21.60 -9.55
CA LEU A 46 10.46 -20.53 -10.39
C LEU A 46 11.41 -19.35 -10.50
N TYR A 47 12.07 -18.98 -9.40
CA TYR A 47 13.07 -17.92 -9.35
C TYR A 47 14.31 -18.35 -8.55
N GLN A 48 15.45 -17.77 -8.91
CA GLN A 48 16.64 -17.79 -8.07
C GLN A 48 16.66 -16.51 -7.26
N VAL A 49 16.49 -16.58 -5.94
CA VAL A 49 16.55 -15.42 -5.05
C VAL A 49 18.00 -15.19 -4.63
N GLN A 50 18.43 -13.92 -4.71
CA GLN A 50 19.75 -13.46 -4.24
C GLN A 50 19.56 -12.28 -3.30
N ILE A 51 19.92 -12.44 -2.02
CA ILE A 51 19.97 -11.34 -1.06
C ILE A 51 21.31 -10.65 -1.25
N CYS A 52 21.30 -9.35 -1.55
CA CYS A 52 22.48 -8.59 -1.88
C CYS A 52 22.48 -7.21 -1.20
N GLY A 53 23.68 -6.64 -1.04
CA GLY A 53 23.81 -5.35 -0.39
C GLY A 53 25.19 -4.75 -0.51
N PRO A 54 25.38 -3.51 0.02
CA PRO A 54 26.65 -2.79 -0.07
C PRO A 54 27.74 -3.32 0.88
N ALA A 55 27.36 -4.13 1.87
CA ALA A 55 28.27 -4.65 2.88
C ALA A 55 28.01 -6.16 3.13
N PRO A 56 29.04 -6.93 3.57
CA PRO A 56 28.90 -8.36 3.85
C PRO A 56 28.03 -8.67 5.07
N SER A 57 27.71 -7.68 5.87
CA SER A 57 26.73 -7.79 6.97
C SER A 57 26.06 -6.44 7.22
N ILE A 58 24.80 -6.48 7.60
CA ILE A 58 23.99 -5.30 7.93
C ILE A 58 23.34 -5.44 9.29
N MET A 59 22.90 -4.32 9.85
CA MET A 59 22.06 -4.28 11.04
C MET A 59 20.58 -4.22 10.61
N THR A 60 19.77 -5.14 11.12
CA THR A 60 18.32 -5.14 10.85
C THR A 60 17.58 -4.12 11.73
N GLU A 61 16.31 -3.82 11.42
CA GLU A 61 15.43 -2.99 12.27
C GLU A 61 15.28 -3.55 13.70
N ALA A 62 15.31 -4.89 13.83
CA ALA A 62 15.24 -5.59 15.11
C ALA A 62 16.58 -5.64 15.88
N ARG A 63 17.60 -4.91 15.39
CA ARG A 63 18.92 -4.74 16.04
C ARG A 63 19.75 -6.01 16.19
N PHE A 64 19.61 -6.96 15.28
CA PHE A 64 20.59 -8.04 15.15
C PHE A 64 21.32 -7.94 13.79
N ARG A 65 22.51 -8.51 13.68
CA ARG A 65 23.26 -8.56 12.44
C ARG A 65 22.78 -9.70 11.57
N MET A 66 22.67 -9.40 10.27
CA MET A 66 22.40 -10.38 9.23
C MET A 66 23.57 -10.39 8.25
N GLU A 67 24.06 -11.57 7.90
CA GLU A 67 25.05 -11.73 6.83
C GLU A 67 24.40 -11.56 5.46
N VAL A 68 25.10 -10.91 4.54
CA VAL A 68 24.63 -10.62 3.19
C VAL A 68 25.51 -11.39 2.22
N PRO A 69 24.97 -12.44 1.56
CA PRO A 69 25.81 -13.37 0.79
C PRO A 69 26.32 -12.80 -0.53
N HIS A 70 25.69 -11.74 -1.08
CA HIS A 70 26.07 -11.17 -2.37
C HIS A 70 26.32 -9.66 -2.26
N GLY A 71 27.26 -9.15 -3.05
CA GLY A 71 27.46 -7.71 -3.26
C GLY A 71 26.41 -7.12 -4.21
N LEU A 72 26.50 -5.81 -4.45
CA LEU A 72 25.61 -5.11 -5.39
C LEU A 72 25.79 -5.53 -6.86
N ASP A 73 26.90 -6.19 -7.20
CA ASP A 73 27.13 -6.82 -8.51
C ASP A 73 26.11 -7.91 -8.86
N ALA A 74 25.44 -8.49 -7.86
CA ALA A 74 24.30 -9.39 -8.08
C ALA A 74 23.18 -8.74 -8.90
N LEU A 75 23.00 -7.41 -8.82
CA LEU A 75 22.00 -6.68 -9.59
C LEU A 75 22.26 -6.73 -11.10
N ASP A 76 23.50 -6.99 -11.54
CA ASP A 76 23.83 -7.02 -12.97
C ASP A 76 23.13 -8.17 -13.71
N ARG A 77 22.77 -9.23 -12.99
CA ARG A 77 22.14 -10.44 -13.54
C ARG A 77 20.69 -10.60 -13.13
N ALA A 78 20.15 -9.70 -12.33
CA ALA A 78 18.79 -9.79 -11.84
C ALA A 78 17.78 -9.44 -12.94
N ASP A 79 16.71 -10.24 -13.07
CA ASP A 79 15.54 -9.89 -13.87
C ASP A 79 14.58 -8.98 -13.13
N THR A 80 14.51 -9.16 -11.81
CA THR A 80 13.70 -8.34 -10.90
C THR A 80 14.52 -7.94 -9.68
N ILE A 81 14.42 -6.69 -9.29
CA ILE A 81 15.09 -6.14 -8.11
C ILE A 81 14.04 -5.65 -7.13
N VAL A 82 14.09 -6.17 -5.90
CA VAL A 82 13.20 -5.80 -4.80
C VAL A 82 13.94 -4.86 -3.85
N VAL A 83 13.43 -3.63 -3.75
CA VAL A 83 13.96 -2.59 -2.86
C VAL A 83 13.15 -2.58 -1.57
N LEU A 84 13.79 -2.91 -0.46
CA LEU A 84 13.15 -3.04 0.84
C LEU A 84 13.10 -1.72 1.60
N PRO A 85 12.17 -1.58 2.56
CA PRO A 85 12.14 -0.45 3.47
C PRO A 85 13.30 -0.48 4.46
N THR A 86 13.66 0.70 4.97
CA THR A 86 14.65 0.88 6.03
C THR A 86 14.15 1.90 7.05
N LEU A 87 14.60 1.79 8.28
CA LEU A 87 14.40 2.82 9.31
C LEU A 87 15.13 4.14 8.96
N PHE A 88 16.12 4.07 8.06
CA PHE A 88 17.02 5.20 7.77
C PHE A 88 17.09 5.47 6.25
N PRO A 89 15.98 5.86 5.59
CA PRO A 89 15.97 6.05 4.13
C PRO A 89 16.96 7.11 3.64
N GLU A 90 17.36 8.04 4.51
CA GLU A 90 18.33 9.11 4.22
C GLU A 90 19.78 8.64 4.33
N GLN A 91 20.01 7.48 4.93
CA GLN A 91 21.33 6.89 5.13
C GLN A 91 21.61 5.73 4.14
N VAL A 92 20.73 5.51 3.17
CA VAL A 92 20.95 4.52 2.12
C VAL A 92 22.23 4.90 1.35
N PRO A 93 23.22 3.99 1.27
CA PRO A 93 24.50 4.30 0.64
C PRO A 93 24.33 4.75 -0.82
N PRO A 94 25.09 5.77 -1.27
CA PRO A 94 25.01 6.26 -2.66
C PRO A 94 25.24 5.18 -3.71
N GLU A 95 26.10 4.20 -3.42
CA GLU A 95 26.38 3.06 -4.30
C GLU A 95 25.14 2.19 -4.55
N VAL A 96 24.21 2.10 -3.59
CA VAL A 96 22.91 1.41 -3.79
C VAL A 96 22.05 2.19 -4.79
N LEU A 97 21.98 3.51 -4.65
CA LEU A 97 21.21 4.36 -5.57
C LEU A 97 21.77 4.29 -6.99
N ASP A 98 23.10 4.29 -7.12
CA ASP A 98 23.78 4.18 -8.41
C ASP A 98 23.56 2.82 -9.06
N ALA A 99 23.63 1.74 -8.29
CA ALA A 99 23.35 0.39 -8.76
C ALA A 99 21.89 0.24 -9.26
N LEU A 100 20.92 0.84 -8.55
CA LEU A 100 19.52 0.86 -8.98
C LEU A 100 19.32 1.66 -10.29
N ARG A 101 20.00 2.82 -10.45
CA ARG A 101 19.97 3.59 -11.71
C ARG A 101 20.52 2.79 -12.88
N GLN A 102 21.63 2.11 -12.67
CA GLN A 102 22.24 1.24 -13.69
C GLN A 102 21.32 0.07 -14.04
N ALA A 103 20.71 -0.57 -13.05
CA ALA A 103 19.73 -1.63 -13.25
C ALA A 103 18.55 -1.16 -14.11
N ARG A 104 18.00 0.02 -13.81
CA ARG A 104 16.90 0.62 -14.60
C ARG A 104 17.33 0.90 -16.04
N SER A 105 18.54 1.40 -16.25
CA SER A 105 19.07 1.67 -17.60
C SER A 105 19.24 0.40 -18.45
N ARG A 106 19.39 -0.77 -17.81
CA ARG A 106 19.43 -2.09 -18.47
C ARG A 106 18.05 -2.67 -18.73
N GLY A 107 16.96 -1.98 -18.31
CA GLY A 107 15.58 -2.45 -18.50
C GLY A 107 15.13 -3.50 -17.50
N GLN A 108 15.81 -3.64 -16.37
CA GLN A 108 15.45 -4.57 -15.31
C GLN A 108 14.18 -4.09 -14.58
N ARG A 109 13.36 -5.03 -14.13
CA ARG A 109 12.17 -4.72 -13.33
C ARG A 109 12.59 -4.29 -11.93
N LEU A 110 12.10 -3.12 -11.49
CA LEU A 110 12.29 -2.61 -10.13
C LEU A 110 10.96 -2.66 -9.38
N MET A 111 10.97 -3.20 -8.20
CA MET A 111 9.82 -3.14 -7.31
C MET A 111 10.23 -2.69 -5.91
N SER A 112 9.43 -1.83 -5.30
CA SER A 112 9.65 -1.40 -3.92
C SER A 112 8.54 -1.87 -3.01
N LEU A 113 8.91 -2.24 -1.80
CA LEU A 113 7.98 -2.59 -0.74
C LEU A 113 7.99 -1.48 0.32
N CYS A 114 6.81 -1.06 0.76
CA CYS A 114 6.64 -0.07 1.81
C CYS A 114 7.45 1.22 1.54
N THR A 115 8.22 1.72 2.50
CA THR A 115 9.07 2.91 2.38
C THR A 115 10.28 2.72 1.46
N GLY A 116 10.50 1.54 0.89
CA GLY A 116 11.44 1.33 -0.20
C GLY A 116 11.18 2.21 -1.43
N ALA A 117 9.95 2.72 -1.58
CA ALA A 117 9.62 3.73 -2.59
C ALA A 117 10.42 5.03 -2.42
N ALA A 118 10.76 5.43 -1.19
CA ALA A 118 11.61 6.59 -0.93
C ALA A 118 13.03 6.39 -1.46
N VAL A 119 13.54 5.16 -1.45
CA VAL A 119 14.86 4.83 -2.01
C VAL A 119 14.85 4.95 -3.54
N LEU A 120 13.80 4.43 -4.20
CA LEU A 120 13.61 4.60 -5.64
C LEU A 120 13.45 6.08 -6.02
N ALA A 121 12.71 6.85 -5.22
CA ALA A 121 12.55 8.29 -5.42
C ALA A 121 13.87 9.05 -5.23
N ALA A 122 14.68 8.69 -4.23
CA ALA A 122 16.02 9.27 -4.01
C ALA A 122 16.98 8.95 -5.17
N ALA A 123 16.81 7.80 -5.82
CA ALA A 123 17.52 7.47 -7.05
C ALA A 123 16.99 8.22 -8.29
N GLY A 124 15.90 9.00 -8.19
CA GLY A 124 15.24 9.69 -9.30
C GLY A 124 14.43 8.78 -10.22
N LEU A 125 14.17 7.54 -9.81
CA LEU A 125 13.56 6.51 -10.64
C LEU A 125 12.04 6.57 -10.66
N LEU A 126 11.43 7.32 -9.74
CA LEU A 126 9.97 7.53 -9.69
C LEU A 126 9.53 8.86 -10.33
N ASP A 127 10.46 9.67 -10.85
CA ASP A 127 10.13 10.96 -11.47
C ASP A 127 9.21 10.80 -12.68
N GLY A 128 8.06 11.46 -12.65
CA GLY A 128 7.04 11.38 -13.71
C GLY A 128 6.14 10.13 -13.65
N HIS A 129 6.37 9.26 -12.67
CA HIS A 129 5.59 8.04 -12.46
C HIS A 129 4.57 8.18 -11.33
N THR A 130 3.55 7.30 -11.37
CA THR A 130 2.65 7.09 -10.23
C THR A 130 3.26 6.05 -9.30
N ALA A 131 3.22 6.32 -8.00
CA ALA A 131 3.76 5.41 -7.00
C ALA A 131 2.89 5.40 -5.74
N THR A 132 3.04 4.35 -4.93
CA THR A 132 2.50 4.31 -3.57
C THR A 132 3.59 3.89 -2.58
N THR A 133 3.34 4.15 -1.33
CA THR A 133 4.15 3.74 -0.18
C THR A 133 3.23 3.50 1.01
N HIS A 134 3.78 3.22 2.19
CA HIS A 134 2.99 3.13 3.40
C HIS A 134 2.18 4.42 3.60
N TRP A 135 0.92 4.28 3.98
CA TRP A 135 -0.02 5.41 4.06
C TRP A 135 0.49 6.58 4.93
N SER A 136 1.20 6.30 6.02
CA SER A 136 1.77 7.33 6.89
C SER A 136 2.85 8.17 6.21
N GLU A 137 3.53 7.59 5.20
CA GLU A 137 4.67 8.19 4.51
C GLU A 137 4.31 8.84 3.17
N CYS A 138 3.07 8.65 2.69
CA CYS A 138 2.65 9.19 1.40
C CYS A 138 2.77 10.71 1.30
N ALA A 139 2.39 11.43 2.36
CA ALA A 139 2.47 12.88 2.39
C ALA A 139 3.93 13.38 2.40
N ASP A 140 4.82 12.70 3.12
CA ASP A 140 6.24 13.02 3.15
C ASP A 140 6.90 12.72 1.81
N LEU A 141 6.63 11.58 1.21
CA LEU A 141 7.13 11.20 -0.11
C LEU A 141 6.74 12.24 -1.18
N ALA A 142 5.45 12.64 -1.22
CA ALA A 142 4.97 13.66 -2.16
C ALA A 142 5.61 15.02 -1.95
N ARG A 143 5.85 15.42 -0.69
CA ARG A 143 6.50 16.70 -0.36
C ARG A 143 7.98 16.71 -0.78
N ARG A 144 8.70 15.62 -0.51
CA ARG A 144 10.15 15.49 -0.78
C ARG A 144 10.44 15.30 -2.26
N TYR A 145 9.55 14.61 -2.98
CA TYR A 145 9.72 14.27 -4.39
C TYR A 145 8.54 14.74 -5.24
N PRO A 146 8.43 16.05 -5.51
CA PRO A 146 7.24 16.65 -6.15
C PRO A 146 7.03 16.22 -7.61
N ARG A 147 7.98 15.52 -8.22
CA ARG A 147 7.82 14.93 -9.55
C ARG A 147 7.19 13.54 -9.54
N VAL A 148 6.94 12.98 -8.35
CA VAL A 148 6.27 11.70 -8.18
C VAL A 148 4.79 11.93 -7.92
N THR A 149 3.92 11.24 -8.65
CA THR A 149 2.48 11.23 -8.35
C THR A 149 2.21 10.17 -7.30
N VAL A 150 2.03 10.56 -6.03
CA VAL A 150 1.79 9.62 -4.95
C VAL A 150 0.30 9.31 -4.80
N ASP A 151 -0.09 8.03 -4.91
CA ASP A 151 -1.46 7.56 -4.63
C ASP A 151 -1.52 6.82 -3.28
N PRO A 152 -2.05 7.45 -2.22
CA PRO A 152 -2.20 6.81 -0.91
C PRO A 152 -3.39 5.83 -0.86
N GLY A 153 -4.25 5.83 -1.87
CA GLY A 153 -5.51 5.09 -1.88
C GLY A 153 -5.40 3.65 -2.38
N VAL A 154 -4.19 3.12 -2.65
CA VAL A 154 -4.01 1.83 -3.31
C VAL A 154 -3.03 0.94 -2.54
N LEU A 155 -3.15 -0.39 -2.68
CA LEU A 155 -2.20 -1.33 -2.08
C LEU A 155 -0.88 -1.41 -2.85
N TYR A 156 -0.95 -1.31 -4.17
CA TYR A 156 0.22 -1.25 -5.04
C TYR A 156 -0.10 -0.56 -6.36
N VAL A 157 0.93 -0.03 -6.98
CA VAL A 157 0.93 0.53 -8.34
C VAL A 157 1.82 -0.34 -9.22
N ASP A 158 1.35 -0.67 -10.41
CA ASP A 158 2.09 -1.40 -11.45
C ASP A 158 2.17 -0.53 -12.69
N GLU A 159 3.34 0.01 -12.98
CA GLU A 159 3.66 0.74 -14.22
C GLU A 159 4.60 -0.08 -15.13
N GLY A 160 4.36 -1.39 -15.23
CA GLY A 160 5.14 -2.28 -16.09
C GLY A 160 6.40 -2.80 -15.40
N ASP A 161 7.54 -2.18 -15.66
CA ASP A 161 8.82 -2.57 -15.06
C ASP A 161 9.18 -1.74 -13.82
N LEU A 162 8.25 -0.93 -13.34
CA LEU A 162 8.38 -0.14 -12.13
C LEU A 162 7.13 -0.33 -11.26
N LEU A 163 7.31 -0.96 -10.10
CA LEU A 163 6.20 -1.32 -9.22
C LEU A 163 6.46 -0.82 -7.79
N THR A 164 5.41 -0.39 -7.10
CA THR A 164 5.52 0.08 -5.72
C THR A 164 4.36 -0.45 -4.89
N SER A 165 4.57 -0.79 -3.63
CA SER A 165 3.50 -1.24 -2.73
C SER A 165 3.44 -0.45 -1.42
N ALA A 166 2.26 -0.47 -0.82
CA ALA A 166 1.98 0.13 0.48
C ALA A 166 2.74 -0.52 1.65
N GLY A 167 3.38 -1.65 1.43
CA GLY A 167 4.12 -2.35 2.46
C GLY A 167 3.27 -3.20 3.40
N SER A 168 3.91 -3.73 4.43
CA SER A 168 3.28 -4.69 5.35
C SER A 168 2.58 -5.81 4.55
N ALA A 169 1.34 -6.18 4.87
CA ALA A 169 0.62 -7.22 4.14
C ALA A 169 0.45 -6.94 2.63
N ALA A 170 0.49 -5.69 2.18
CA ALA A 170 0.44 -5.34 0.76
C ALA A 170 1.74 -5.69 0.01
N SER A 171 2.83 -5.96 0.73
CA SER A 171 4.06 -6.52 0.12
C SER A 171 3.81 -7.89 -0.49
N LEU A 172 3.06 -8.76 0.22
CA LEU A 172 2.65 -10.07 -0.30
C LEU A 172 1.76 -9.94 -1.54
N ASP A 173 0.82 -8.96 -1.54
CA ASP A 173 -0.05 -8.75 -2.70
C ASP A 173 0.74 -8.35 -3.94
N LEU A 174 1.72 -7.45 -3.83
CA LEU A 174 2.58 -7.08 -4.95
C LEU A 174 3.46 -8.23 -5.40
N CYS A 175 4.07 -8.98 -4.50
CA CYS A 175 4.89 -10.15 -4.85
C CYS A 175 4.05 -11.22 -5.56
N LEU A 176 2.84 -11.53 -5.07
CA LEU A 176 1.91 -12.46 -5.73
C LEU A 176 1.41 -11.93 -7.08
N HIS A 177 1.20 -10.63 -7.21
CA HIS A 177 0.85 -10.00 -8.49
C HIS A 177 1.96 -10.20 -9.53
N VAL A 178 3.22 -9.98 -9.15
CA VAL A 178 4.37 -10.23 -10.02
C VAL A 178 4.48 -11.71 -10.39
N LEU A 179 4.32 -12.61 -9.41
CA LEU A 179 4.30 -14.05 -9.65
C LEU A 179 3.17 -14.45 -10.61
N GLN A 180 1.98 -13.86 -10.46
CA GLN A 180 0.84 -14.09 -11.35
C GLN A 180 1.11 -13.59 -12.78
N ARG A 181 1.76 -12.45 -12.93
CA ARG A 181 2.18 -11.92 -14.25
C ARG A 181 3.15 -12.85 -14.96
N ASP A 182 4.11 -13.41 -14.21
CA ASP A 182 5.21 -14.19 -14.76
C ASP A 182 4.82 -15.65 -15.03
N TYR A 183 3.99 -16.27 -14.17
CA TYR A 183 3.68 -17.70 -14.19
C TYR A 183 2.19 -18.04 -14.21
N GLY A 184 1.32 -17.04 -14.21
CA GLY A 184 -0.13 -17.22 -14.31
C GLY A 184 -0.82 -17.47 -12.96
N THR A 185 -2.16 -17.43 -13.02
CA THR A 185 -3.02 -17.47 -11.83
C THR A 185 -2.93 -18.80 -11.06
N GLU A 186 -2.73 -19.91 -11.75
CA GLU A 186 -2.69 -21.22 -11.09
C GLU A 186 -1.50 -21.34 -10.15
N VAL A 187 -0.30 -20.92 -10.58
CA VAL A 187 0.91 -20.93 -9.77
C VAL A 187 0.77 -19.96 -8.61
N ALA A 188 0.32 -18.73 -8.85
CA ALA A 188 0.11 -17.73 -7.80
C ALA A 188 -0.93 -18.18 -6.77
N THR A 189 -2.03 -18.86 -7.20
CA THR A 189 -3.02 -19.43 -6.28
C THR A 189 -2.42 -20.48 -5.36
N ARG A 190 -1.54 -21.30 -5.86
CA ARG A 190 -0.88 -22.35 -5.09
C ARG A 190 0.00 -21.74 -4.02
N VAL A 191 0.87 -20.79 -4.39
CA VAL A 191 1.73 -20.05 -3.46
C VAL A 191 0.91 -19.32 -2.39
N ALA A 192 -0.17 -18.64 -2.79
CA ALA A 192 -1.05 -17.95 -1.84
C ALA A 192 -1.71 -18.92 -0.83
N ARG A 193 -2.08 -20.13 -1.25
CA ARG A 193 -2.61 -21.18 -0.34
C ARG A 193 -1.57 -21.65 0.67
N ASP A 194 -0.33 -21.86 0.22
CA ASP A 194 0.76 -22.30 1.09
C ASP A 194 1.12 -21.21 2.11
N LEU A 195 1.01 -19.95 1.73
CA LEU A 195 1.14 -18.80 2.64
C LEU A 195 -0.11 -18.52 3.48
N VAL A 196 -1.20 -19.29 3.29
CA VAL A 196 -2.48 -19.14 4.01
C VAL A 196 -3.10 -17.75 3.84
N ILE A 197 -2.93 -17.15 2.66
CA ILE A 197 -3.48 -15.82 2.33
C ILE A 197 -4.40 -15.89 1.11
N PRO A 198 -5.38 -14.98 0.97
CA PRO A 198 -6.19 -14.89 -0.24
C PRO A 198 -5.31 -14.47 -1.43
N LEU A 199 -5.47 -15.15 -2.58
CA LEU A 199 -4.69 -14.86 -3.78
C LEU A 199 -4.80 -13.40 -4.24
N HIS A 200 -5.93 -12.76 -4.03
CA HIS A 200 -6.22 -11.52 -4.74
C HIS A 200 -6.82 -10.47 -3.80
N ARG A 201 -5.99 -9.50 -3.47
CA ARG A 201 -6.44 -8.14 -3.13
C ARG A 201 -6.03 -7.24 -4.30
N PRO A 202 -7.00 -6.65 -5.05
CA PRO A 202 -6.67 -5.76 -6.17
C PRO A 202 -5.79 -4.61 -5.68
N GLY A 203 -4.77 -4.24 -6.46
CA GLY A 203 -3.89 -3.11 -6.14
C GLY A 203 -4.65 -1.82 -5.84
N GLY A 204 -5.76 -1.58 -6.51
CA GLY A 204 -6.67 -0.46 -6.25
C GLY A 204 -7.52 -0.57 -4.98
N GLN A 205 -7.37 -1.62 -4.16
CA GLN A 205 -8.00 -1.66 -2.84
C GLN A 205 -7.33 -0.61 -1.93
N ALA A 206 -8.17 0.16 -1.20
CA ALA A 206 -7.66 1.18 -0.30
C ALA A 206 -6.81 0.59 0.84
N GLN A 207 -5.73 1.28 1.19
CA GLN A 207 -4.98 1.02 2.42
C GLN A 207 -5.89 1.28 3.64
N TYR A 208 -5.61 0.61 4.76
CA TYR A 208 -6.28 0.90 6.04
C TYR A 208 -5.67 2.17 6.64
N ILE A 209 -6.13 3.31 6.17
CA ILE A 209 -5.64 4.60 6.65
C ILE A 209 -6.45 4.97 7.89
N GLU A 210 -5.83 5.02 9.07
CA GLU A 210 -6.39 5.78 10.19
C GLU A 210 -6.47 7.24 9.74
N THR A 211 -7.65 7.85 9.91
CA THR A 211 -7.78 9.28 9.61
C THR A 211 -6.80 10.02 10.52
N PRO A 212 -5.80 10.74 10.00
CA PRO A 212 -5.02 11.63 10.85
C PRO A 212 -6.03 12.55 11.52
N VAL A 213 -6.09 12.55 12.85
CA VAL A 213 -6.66 13.70 13.56
C VAL A 213 -5.82 14.88 13.11
N PRO A 214 -6.41 15.93 12.50
CA PRO A 214 -5.62 17.07 12.09
C PRO A 214 -4.92 17.60 13.32
N VAL A 215 -3.59 17.45 13.39
CA VAL A 215 -2.78 18.21 14.34
C VAL A 215 -2.83 19.63 13.79
N PRO A 216 -3.29 20.63 14.54
CA PRO A 216 -3.27 22.01 14.09
C PRO A 216 -1.81 22.40 13.85
N ASP A 217 -1.38 22.43 12.59
CA ASP A 217 -0.13 23.08 12.23
C ASP A 217 -0.27 24.57 12.53
N ALA A 218 0.78 25.16 13.08
CA ALA A 218 0.83 26.57 13.48
C ALA A 218 0.66 27.58 12.32
N GLY A 219 0.21 27.13 11.17
CA GLY A 219 -0.11 27.87 9.94
C GLY A 219 -1.56 27.79 9.50
N GLY A 220 -2.51 27.41 10.40
CA GLY A 220 -3.97 27.47 10.19
C GLY A 220 -4.42 26.75 8.91
N ASP A 221 -4.72 25.44 8.98
CA ASP A 221 -5.40 24.75 7.86
C ASP A 221 -6.74 25.46 7.61
N LEU A 222 -6.84 26.12 6.46
CA LEU A 222 -7.99 26.93 6.05
C LEU A 222 -9.34 26.17 6.13
N PHE A 223 -9.31 24.84 6.18
CA PHE A 223 -10.47 23.98 6.18
C PHE A 223 -10.59 23.07 7.43
N ALA A 224 -9.65 23.16 8.39
CA ALA A 224 -9.62 22.25 9.56
C ALA A 224 -10.95 22.23 10.32
N ASP A 225 -11.50 23.41 10.63
CA ASP A 225 -12.79 23.53 11.33
C ASP A 225 -13.95 22.98 10.52
N THR A 226 -13.94 23.22 9.20
CA THR A 226 -14.97 22.72 8.27
C THR A 226 -14.92 21.20 8.16
N ILE A 227 -13.73 20.62 8.10
CA ILE A 227 -13.51 19.17 8.03
C ILE A 227 -13.91 18.53 9.37
N SER A 228 -13.50 19.08 10.49
CA SER A 228 -13.86 18.59 11.83
C SER A 228 -15.38 18.59 12.03
N TRP A 229 -16.04 19.67 11.61
CA TRP A 229 -17.51 19.73 11.66
C TRP A 229 -18.14 18.68 10.74
N LEU A 230 -17.65 18.50 9.50
CA LEU A 230 -18.15 17.47 8.57
C LEU A 230 -18.05 16.09 9.20
N GLN A 231 -16.91 15.74 9.80
CA GLN A 231 -16.69 14.44 10.43
C GLN A 231 -17.65 14.18 11.60
N ALA A 232 -18.04 15.21 12.32
CA ALA A 232 -19.03 15.13 13.42
C ALA A 232 -20.49 15.04 12.91
N ASN A 233 -20.77 15.35 11.64
CA ASN A 233 -22.12 15.45 11.09
C ASN A 233 -22.30 14.62 9.81
N LEU A 234 -21.58 13.51 9.65
CA LEU A 234 -21.63 12.66 8.45
C LEU A 234 -22.98 11.95 8.25
N ASP A 235 -23.75 11.78 9.31
CA ASP A 235 -25.09 11.20 9.30
C ASP A 235 -26.16 12.13 8.68
N GLN A 236 -25.87 13.41 8.59
CA GLN A 236 -26.77 14.42 8.06
C GLN A 236 -26.59 14.63 6.55
N GLU A 237 -27.57 15.25 5.93
CA GLU A 237 -27.45 15.69 4.54
C GLU A 237 -26.54 16.93 4.49
N VAL A 238 -25.27 16.72 4.09
CA VAL A 238 -24.28 17.79 3.98
C VAL A 238 -24.10 18.18 2.52
N THR A 239 -24.27 19.48 2.24
CA THR A 239 -24.08 20.04 0.90
C THR A 239 -22.75 20.78 0.78
N VAL A 240 -22.21 20.87 -0.45
CA VAL A 240 -21.01 21.67 -0.74
C VAL A 240 -21.24 23.16 -0.41
N ALA A 241 -22.46 23.65 -0.58
CA ALA A 241 -22.83 25.03 -0.25
C ALA A 241 -22.72 25.30 1.26
N GLU A 242 -23.14 24.35 2.08
CA GLU A 242 -23.03 24.43 3.54
C GLU A 242 -21.56 24.43 4.02
N LEU A 243 -20.72 23.53 3.46
CA LEU A 243 -19.30 23.52 3.76
C LEU A 243 -18.61 24.82 3.35
N ALA A 244 -19.00 25.39 2.19
CA ALA A 244 -18.48 26.67 1.73
C ALA A 244 -18.88 27.82 2.68
N ALA A 245 -20.13 27.85 3.14
CA ALA A 245 -20.59 28.85 4.11
C ALA A 245 -19.82 28.79 5.43
N ARG A 246 -19.55 27.58 5.94
CA ARG A 246 -18.73 27.37 7.15
C ARG A 246 -17.29 27.83 6.98
N ALA A 247 -16.72 27.64 5.79
CA ALA A 247 -15.39 28.15 5.46
C ALA A 247 -15.38 29.65 5.12
N ALA A 248 -16.50 30.39 5.33
CA ALA A 248 -16.68 31.79 4.97
C ALA A 248 -16.35 32.07 3.48
N MET A 249 -16.71 31.14 2.58
CA MET A 249 -16.43 31.21 1.15
C MET A 249 -17.70 31.07 0.29
N SER A 250 -17.64 31.62 -0.94
CA SER A 250 -18.64 31.25 -1.95
C SER A 250 -18.45 29.78 -2.39
N PRO A 251 -19.51 29.05 -2.78
CA PRO A 251 -19.40 27.67 -3.27
C PRO A 251 -18.37 27.50 -4.41
N ARG A 252 -18.25 28.46 -5.31
CA ARG A 252 -17.27 28.50 -6.41
C ARG A 252 -15.84 28.60 -5.86
N THR A 253 -15.60 29.45 -4.88
CA THR A 253 -14.27 29.63 -4.25
C THR A 253 -13.87 28.39 -3.47
N PHE A 254 -14.80 27.83 -2.72
CA PHE A 254 -14.61 26.60 -1.96
C PHE A 254 -14.27 25.41 -2.88
N ALA A 255 -15.08 25.17 -3.92
CA ALA A 255 -14.85 24.07 -4.87
C ALA A 255 -13.50 24.17 -5.61
N ARG A 256 -12.93 25.37 -5.76
CA ARG A 256 -11.61 25.58 -6.36
C ARG A 256 -10.47 25.39 -5.34
N ARG A 257 -10.63 25.88 -4.09
CA ARG A 257 -9.56 25.86 -3.08
C ARG A 257 -9.48 24.55 -2.32
N PHE A 258 -10.61 23.91 -2.05
CA PHE A 258 -10.69 22.68 -1.29
C PHE A 258 -9.84 21.54 -1.89
N PRO A 259 -9.86 21.28 -3.24
CA PRO A 259 -8.98 20.29 -3.84
C PRO A 259 -7.49 20.59 -3.71
N ALA A 260 -7.10 21.87 -3.70
CA ALA A 260 -5.70 22.25 -3.53
C ALA A 260 -5.16 21.95 -2.12
N SER A 261 -6.05 21.95 -1.10
CA SER A 261 -5.69 21.64 0.29
C SER A 261 -5.87 20.16 0.63
N THR A 262 -6.89 19.50 0.05
CA THR A 262 -7.28 18.12 0.45
C THR A 262 -6.97 17.06 -0.61
N GLY A 263 -6.46 17.46 -1.78
CA GLY A 263 -6.17 16.56 -2.90
C GLY A 263 -7.41 15.99 -3.60
N THR A 264 -8.65 16.38 -3.20
CA THR A 264 -9.87 15.80 -3.77
C THR A 264 -11.05 16.78 -3.78
N THR A 265 -12.08 16.50 -4.59
CA THR A 265 -13.27 17.36 -4.61
C THR A 265 -14.07 17.23 -3.31
N PRO A 266 -14.81 18.29 -2.88
CA PRO A 266 -15.62 18.24 -1.66
C PRO A 266 -16.59 17.05 -1.60
N LEU A 267 -17.27 16.75 -2.70
CA LEU A 267 -18.21 15.61 -2.76
C LEU A 267 -17.49 14.28 -2.59
N THR A 268 -16.36 14.10 -3.26
CA THR A 268 -15.55 12.87 -3.13
C THR A 268 -15.02 12.74 -1.70
N PHE A 269 -14.64 13.83 -1.07
CA PHE A 269 -14.19 13.85 0.33
C PHE A 269 -15.33 13.40 1.27
N ILE A 270 -16.53 13.99 1.17
CA ILE A 270 -17.70 13.59 1.96
C ILE A 270 -17.96 12.08 1.81
N LEU A 271 -17.98 11.56 0.57
CA LEU A 271 -18.26 10.15 0.32
C LEU A 271 -17.19 9.23 0.91
N ARG A 272 -15.92 9.61 0.85
CA ARG A 272 -14.82 8.87 1.49
C ARG A 272 -14.96 8.83 3.01
N GLU A 273 -15.26 9.96 3.64
CA GLU A 273 -15.46 10.02 5.10
C GLU A 273 -16.66 9.17 5.55
N ARG A 274 -17.76 9.18 4.79
CA ARG A 274 -18.92 8.31 5.04
C ARG A 274 -18.58 6.82 4.93
N VAL A 275 -17.78 6.42 3.93
CA VAL A 275 -17.33 5.04 3.80
C VAL A 275 -16.44 4.65 4.99
N ARG A 276 -15.54 5.52 5.43
CA ARG A 276 -14.69 5.29 6.63
C ARG A 276 -15.52 5.12 7.90
N LEU A 277 -16.54 5.95 8.09
CA LEU A 277 -17.46 5.79 9.21
C LEU A 277 -18.20 4.44 9.14
N ALA A 278 -18.62 4.04 7.94
CA ALA A 278 -19.24 2.74 7.73
C ALA A 278 -18.30 1.57 8.07
N GLN A 279 -17.01 1.65 7.69
CA GLN A 279 -16.00 0.65 8.07
C GLN A 279 -15.90 0.52 9.60
N ARG A 280 -15.70 1.62 10.31
CA ARG A 280 -15.65 1.61 11.79
C ARG A 280 -16.90 0.98 12.42
N LEU A 281 -18.11 1.34 11.94
CA LEU A 281 -19.34 0.75 12.45
C LEU A 281 -19.47 -0.74 12.14
N LEU A 282 -18.97 -1.18 10.99
CA LEU A 282 -18.94 -2.61 10.62
C LEU A 282 -17.98 -3.41 11.49
N GLU A 283 -16.85 -2.82 11.89
CA GLU A 283 -15.81 -3.42 12.72
C GLU A 283 -16.20 -3.48 14.20
N THR A 284 -16.88 -2.45 14.71
CA THR A 284 -17.10 -2.26 16.14
C THR A 284 -18.54 -2.54 16.61
N THR A 285 -19.51 -2.69 15.69
CA THR A 285 -20.94 -2.86 16.06
C THR A 285 -21.61 -4.00 15.31
N ASP A 286 -22.69 -4.53 15.86
CA ASP A 286 -23.57 -5.51 15.20
C ASP A 286 -24.78 -4.86 14.48
N LEU A 287 -24.72 -3.56 14.26
CA LEU A 287 -25.80 -2.82 13.59
C LEU A 287 -26.08 -3.43 12.20
N PRO A 288 -27.35 -3.60 11.82
CA PRO A 288 -27.72 -4.02 10.47
C PRO A 288 -27.23 -2.99 9.44
N ILE A 289 -27.00 -3.46 8.21
CA ILE A 289 -26.45 -2.61 7.13
C ILE A 289 -27.33 -1.37 6.86
N ASP A 290 -28.64 -1.49 6.98
CA ASP A 290 -29.57 -0.37 6.83
C ASP A 290 -29.38 0.69 7.93
N ALA A 291 -29.17 0.27 9.17
CA ALA A 291 -28.90 1.18 10.27
C ALA A 291 -27.54 1.90 10.07
N ILE A 292 -26.53 1.18 9.56
CA ILE A 292 -25.23 1.79 9.22
C ILE A 292 -25.41 2.80 8.08
N ALA A 293 -26.18 2.48 7.04
CA ALA A 293 -26.46 3.40 5.95
C ALA A 293 -27.09 4.71 6.43
N GLY A 294 -28.05 4.62 7.39
CA GLY A 294 -28.61 5.80 8.03
C GLY A 294 -27.58 6.62 8.82
N LYS A 295 -26.81 5.95 9.69
CA LYS A 295 -25.79 6.60 10.55
C LYS A 295 -24.59 7.19 9.79
N THR A 296 -24.42 6.80 8.55
CA THR A 296 -23.32 7.25 7.69
C THR A 296 -23.77 8.23 6.61
N GLY A 297 -25.03 8.65 6.63
CA GLY A 297 -25.58 9.61 5.68
C GLY A 297 -25.75 9.08 4.24
N PHE A 298 -25.65 7.76 4.03
CA PHE A 298 -26.00 7.14 2.75
C PHE A 298 -27.52 6.98 2.58
N GLY A 299 -28.29 7.03 3.65
CA GLY A 299 -29.72 6.91 3.67
C GLY A 299 -30.24 5.49 3.46
N THR A 300 -29.77 4.79 2.43
CA THR A 300 -30.19 3.42 2.09
C THR A 300 -29.01 2.45 2.02
N ALA A 301 -29.28 1.16 2.33
CA ALA A 301 -28.27 0.11 2.21
C ALA A 301 -27.73 -0.04 0.78
N ASP A 302 -28.54 0.19 -0.23
CA ASP A 302 -28.10 0.08 -1.63
C ASP A 302 -27.13 1.20 -2.01
N ASN A 303 -27.38 2.41 -1.54
CA ASN A 303 -26.44 3.53 -1.75
C ASN A 303 -25.13 3.30 -0.99
N LEU A 304 -25.19 2.80 0.24
CA LEU A 304 -24.00 2.36 0.98
C LEU A 304 -23.24 1.27 0.21
N ARG A 305 -23.91 0.18 -0.23
CA ARG A 305 -23.26 -0.90 -0.99
C ARG A 305 -22.57 -0.40 -2.25
N LYS A 306 -23.24 0.49 -3.00
CA LYS A 306 -22.71 1.08 -4.23
C LYS A 306 -21.41 1.85 -3.98
N HIS A 307 -21.41 2.76 -3.00
CA HIS A 307 -20.24 3.59 -2.71
C HIS A 307 -19.14 2.80 -2.00
N PHE A 308 -19.49 1.92 -1.09
CA PHE A 308 -18.57 1.03 -0.40
C PHE A 308 -17.86 0.09 -1.38
N GLY A 309 -18.62 -0.54 -2.29
CA GLY A 309 -18.06 -1.42 -3.33
C GLY A 309 -17.16 -0.67 -4.32
N ARG A 310 -17.51 0.59 -4.67
CA ARG A 310 -16.68 1.41 -5.56
C ARG A 310 -15.38 1.85 -4.90
N THR A 311 -15.39 2.07 -3.59
CA THR A 311 -14.23 2.58 -2.84
C THR A 311 -13.32 1.45 -2.34
N LEU A 312 -13.90 0.32 -1.91
CA LEU A 312 -13.17 -0.76 -1.22
C LEU A 312 -13.18 -2.08 -2.00
N HIS A 313 -13.82 -2.12 -3.17
CA HIS A 313 -13.96 -3.31 -4.01
C HIS A 313 -14.49 -4.56 -3.30
N THR A 314 -15.27 -4.36 -2.23
CA THR A 314 -15.91 -5.43 -1.44
C THR A 314 -17.29 -4.98 -0.95
N THR A 315 -18.10 -5.92 -0.48
CA THR A 315 -19.41 -5.57 0.10
C THR A 315 -19.29 -5.26 1.60
N PRO A 316 -20.17 -4.41 2.18
CA PRO A 316 -20.18 -4.16 3.63
C PRO A 316 -20.28 -5.45 4.46
N GLN A 317 -21.04 -6.43 3.97
CA GLN A 317 -21.24 -7.70 4.67
C GLN A 317 -19.99 -8.60 4.63
N ALA A 318 -19.31 -8.66 3.49
CA ALA A 318 -18.03 -9.38 3.37
C ALA A 318 -16.94 -8.70 4.22
N TYR A 319 -16.90 -7.36 4.20
CA TYR A 319 -16.00 -6.57 5.03
C TYR A 319 -16.20 -6.87 6.53
N ARG A 320 -17.44 -6.80 7.03
CA ARG A 320 -17.75 -7.16 8.42
C ARG A 320 -17.27 -8.55 8.79
N ARG A 321 -17.53 -9.54 7.96
CA ARG A 321 -17.12 -10.93 8.23
C ARG A 321 -15.61 -11.07 8.38
N THR A 322 -14.84 -10.25 7.67
CA THR A 322 -13.37 -10.29 7.71
C THR A 322 -12.80 -9.52 8.90
N PHE A 323 -13.40 -8.39 9.26
CA PHE A 323 -12.78 -7.42 10.19
C PHE A 323 -13.53 -7.24 11.52
N ARG A 324 -14.71 -7.85 11.69
CA ARG A 324 -15.44 -7.79 12.96
C ARG A 324 -14.69 -8.57 14.03
N VAL A 325 -14.18 -7.87 15.04
CA VAL A 325 -13.70 -8.52 16.26
C VAL A 325 -14.92 -8.84 17.13
N PRO A 326 -15.21 -10.12 17.45
CA PRO A 326 -16.27 -10.44 18.40
C PRO A 326 -15.95 -9.75 19.72
N ALA A 327 -16.95 -9.12 20.33
CA ALA A 327 -16.82 -8.63 21.70
C ALA A 327 -16.43 -9.82 22.59
N THR A 328 -15.21 -9.82 23.09
CA THR A 328 -14.77 -10.83 24.07
C THR A 328 -15.72 -10.69 25.25
N SER A 329 -16.54 -11.71 25.51
CA SER A 329 -17.33 -11.79 26.74
C SER A 329 -16.33 -11.72 27.90
N ALA A 330 -16.30 -10.57 28.56
CA ALA A 330 -15.59 -10.45 29.82
C ALA A 330 -16.30 -11.39 30.80
N THR A 331 -15.72 -12.55 31.02
CA THR A 331 -16.13 -13.42 32.13
C THR A 331 -15.85 -12.63 33.40
N PRO A 332 -16.88 -12.36 34.26
CA PRO A 332 -16.59 -11.70 35.51
C PRO A 332 -15.72 -12.65 36.34
N ALA A 333 -14.57 -12.14 36.77
CA ALA A 333 -13.76 -12.82 37.76
C ALA A 333 -14.62 -13.01 39.02
N THR A 334 -15.03 -14.23 39.27
CA THR A 334 -15.61 -14.63 40.55
C THR A 334 -14.56 -14.49 41.63
N ALA A 335 -14.89 -13.68 42.63
CA ALA A 335 -14.11 -13.47 43.85
C ALA A 335 -13.95 -14.73 44.66
#